data_fd0ccf7f78d5ac1be689e80a4360b194
#
_entry.id   fd0ccf7f78d5ac1be689e80a4360b194
#
_cell.length_a   1.000
_cell.length_b   1.000
_cell.length_c   1.000
_cell.angle_alpha   90.00
_cell.angle_beta   90.00
_cell.angle_gamma   90.00
#
_symmetry.space_group_name_H-M   'P 1'
#
loop_
_entity.id
_entity.type
_entity.pdbx_description
1 polymer ?
#
loop_
_entity_poly.entity_id
_entity_poly.type
_entity_poly.pdbx_seq_one_letter_code
_entity_poly.pdbx_strand_id
1 'polypeptide(L)'
;MKISQYMSRSVVTVTPQTEFHRAFDLMRSRKIHHLPVVDGSRVVGIVAERDLLLAAANFGSSEVPIGEIMRSPAVCVGESALLKEAARLLVVRHIGSLPVLDSKKALVGIITETDIFKIAAGMLRARPVVRKSAAKTVRRAPKKAAKRAKPAARKAVRSRS
;
A
#
# COMPACT_ATOMS: atom_id res chain seq x y z
N MET A 1 -1.89 17.17 -19.51
CA MET A 1 -2.74 16.20 -18.77
C MET A 1 -2.21 16.12 -17.34
N LYS A 2 -3.07 16.33 -16.32
CA LYS A 2 -2.69 16.24 -14.89
C LYS A 2 -2.98 14.85 -14.36
N ILE A 3 -2.16 14.36 -13.44
CA ILE A 3 -2.30 13.05 -12.80
C ILE A 3 -3.67 12.90 -12.12
N SER A 4 -4.16 13.96 -11.48
CA SER A 4 -5.46 13.96 -10.78
C SER A 4 -6.66 13.56 -11.65
N GLN A 5 -6.52 13.61 -12.97
CA GLN A 5 -7.56 13.22 -13.93
C GLN A 5 -7.57 11.71 -14.22
N TYR A 6 -6.48 11.00 -13.91
CA TYR A 6 -6.25 9.61 -14.31
C TYR A 6 -5.98 8.66 -13.16
N MET A 7 -5.46 9.17 -12.03
CA MET A 7 -5.10 8.36 -10.86
C MET A 7 -6.28 7.59 -10.28
N SER A 8 -6.02 6.45 -9.71
CA SER A 8 -6.97 5.74 -8.85
C SER A 8 -7.05 6.42 -7.50
N ARG A 9 -8.28 6.82 -7.08
CA ARG A 9 -8.51 7.51 -5.80
C ARG A 9 -8.82 6.56 -4.65
N SER A 10 -9.35 5.37 -4.94
CA SER A 10 -9.58 4.32 -3.94
C SER A 10 -8.28 3.56 -3.69
N VAL A 11 -7.42 4.12 -2.84
CA VAL A 11 -6.12 3.52 -2.52
C VAL A 11 -6.28 2.59 -1.33
N VAL A 12 -5.85 1.35 -1.50
CA VAL A 12 -5.71 0.38 -0.41
C VAL A 12 -4.31 0.55 0.17
N THR A 13 -4.20 0.62 1.50
CA THR A 13 -2.94 0.84 2.20
C THR A 13 -2.73 -0.18 3.30
N VAL A 14 -1.48 -0.37 3.68
CA VAL A 14 -1.05 -1.17 4.84
C VAL A 14 -0.20 -0.30 5.78
N THR A 15 0.08 -0.82 6.98
CA THR A 15 1.01 -0.17 7.92
C THR A 15 2.34 -0.92 7.94
N PRO A 16 3.44 -0.33 8.43
CA PRO A 16 4.71 -1.02 8.57
C PRO A 16 4.63 -2.32 9.38
N GLN A 17 3.69 -2.41 10.32
CA GLN A 17 3.46 -3.57 11.19
C GLN A 17 2.56 -4.64 10.57
N THR A 18 2.05 -4.43 9.36
CA THR A 18 1.26 -5.44 8.66
C THR A 18 2.17 -6.59 8.24
N GLU A 19 1.78 -7.82 8.53
CA GLU A 19 2.50 -9.02 8.08
C GLU A 19 2.42 -9.18 6.56
N PHE A 20 3.51 -9.66 5.95
CA PHE A 20 3.61 -9.73 4.50
C PHE A 20 2.60 -10.69 3.85
N HIS A 21 2.28 -11.82 4.48
CA HIS A 21 1.24 -12.74 3.99
C HIS A 21 -0.11 -12.05 3.87
N ARG A 22 -0.45 -11.24 4.87
CA ARG A 22 -1.69 -10.48 4.86
C ARG A 22 -1.72 -9.40 3.78
N ALA A 23 -0.60 -8.75 3.53
CA ALA A 23 -0.47 -7.80 2.44
C ALA A 23 -0.60 -8.51 1.08
N PHE A 24 -0.04 -9.70 0.94
CA PHE A 24 -0.16 -10.52 -0.26
C PHE A 24 -1.61 -10.95 -0.54
N ASP A 25 -2.31 -11.46 0.47
CA ASP A 25 -3.73 -11.81 0.36
C ASP A 25 -4.59 -10.60 -0.03
N LEU A 26 -4.26 -9.44 0.52
CA LEU A 26 -4.95 -8.19 0.19
C LEU A 26 -4.73 -7.80 -1.27
N MET A 27 -3.51 -7.92 -1.80
CA MET A 27 -3.21 -7.67 -3.21
C MET A 27 -4.00 -8.61 -4.11
N ARG A 28 -4.01 -9.91 -3.82
CA ARG A 28 -4.73 -10.92 -4.61
C ARG A 28 -6.25 -10.68 -4.58
N SER A 29 -6.83 -10.49 -3.40
CA SER A 29 -8.28 -10.29 -3.24
C SER A 29 -8.78 -9.00 -3.90
N ARG A 30 -7.94 -7.98 -3.98
CA ARG A 30 -8.26 -6.68 -4.59
C ARG A 30 -7.78 -6.56 -6.03
N LYS A 31 -7.06 -7.57 -6.55
CA LYS A 31 -6.44 -7.56 -7.89
C LYS A 31 -5.58 -6.31 -8.11
N ILE A 32 -4.73 -6.00 -7.12
CA ILE A 32 -3.77 -4.89 -7.14
C ILE A 32 -2.37 -5.42 -6.87
N HIS A 33 -1.35 -4.75 -7.39
CA HIS A 33 0.05 -5.20 -7.33
C HIS A 33 0.95 -4.27 -6.52
N HIS A 34 0.40 -3.21 -5.96
CA HIS A 34 1.15 -2.23 -5.18
C HIS A 34 0.31 -1.74 -4.00
N LEU A 35 0.93 -1.64 -2.84
CA LEU A 35 0.33 -1.09 -1.62
C LEU A 35 1.22 0.00 -1.05
N PRO A 36 0.76 1.26 -1.02
CA PRO A 36 1.41 2.28 -0.22
C PRO A 36 1.39 1.88 1.26
N VAL A 37 2.53 2.05 1.92
CA VAL A 37 2.69 1.81 3.36
C VAL A 37 2.56 3.14 4.08
N VAL A 38 1.64 3.20 5.03
CA VAL A 38 1.27 4.46 5.73
C VAL A 38 1.48 4.30 7.22
N ASP A 39 2.19 5.25 7.81
CA ASP A 39 2.27 5.40 9.26
C ASP A 39 1.57 6.70 9.67
N GLY A 40 0.51 6.58 10.46
CA GLY A 40 -0.40 7.69 10.72
C GLY A 40 -1.03 8.21 9.43
N SER A 41 -0.73 9.46 9.07
CA SER A 41 -1.18 10.12 7.84
C SER A 41 -0.12 10.18 6.72
N ARG A 42 1.09 9.67 6.99
CA ARG A 42 2.24 9.80 6.08
C ARG A 42 2.49 8.53 5.30
N VAL A 43 2.78 8.66 4.02
CA VAL A 43 3.31 7.56 3.21
C VAL A 43 4.79 7.40 3.57
N VAL A 44 5.14 6.25 4.15
CA VAL A 44 6.51 5.93 4.58
C VAL A 44 7.22 4.98 3.64
N GLY A 45 6.48 4.23 2.84
CA GLY A 45 7.04 3.27 1.92
C GLY A 45 6.02 2.79 0.89
N ILE A 46 6.45 1.88 0.05
CA ILE A 46 5.61 1.16 -0.90
C ILE A 46 6.10 -0.28 -1.00
N VAL A 47 5.18 -1.22 -1.15
CA VAL A 47 5.49 -2.63 -1.40
C VAL A 47 4.79 -3.08 -2.68
N ALA A 48 5.53 -3.80 -3.52
CA ALA A 48 5.01 -4.42 -4.73
C ALA A 48 4.79 -5.92 -4.52
N GLU A 49 3.93 -6.54 -5.33
CA GLU A 49 3.69 -7.98 -5.28
C GLU A 49 4.98 -8.79 -5.42
N ARG A 50 5.90 -8.35 -6.29
CA ARG A 50 7.21 -8.98 -6.46
C ARG A 50 8.03 -9.01 -5.17
N ASP A 51 7.99 -7.92 -4.38
CA ASP A 51 8.72 -7.84 -3.12
C ASP A 51 8.15 -8.86 -2.11
N LEU A 52 6.83 -9.07 -2.11
CA LEU A 52 6.16 -10.07 -1.27
C LEU A 52 6.43 -11.51 -1.71
N LEU A 53 6.53 -11.76 -3.03
CA LEU A 53 6.92 -13.08 -3.55
C LEU A 53 8.35 -13.44 -3.15
N LEU A 54 9.28 -12.48 -3.20
CA LEU A 54 10.66 -12.67 -2.72
C LEU A 54 10.69 -12.90 -1.20
N ALA A 55 9.89 -12.19 -0.44
CA ALA A 55 9.76 -12.39 1.00
C ALA A 55 9.23 -13.80 1.31
N ALA A 56 8.21 -14.26 0.60
CA ALA A 56 7.67 -15.61 0.77
C ALA A 56 8.71 -16.70 0.48
N ALA A 57 9.54 -16.51 -0.56
CA ALA A 57 10.60 -17.44 -0.89
C ALA A 57 11.72 -17.49 0.18
N ASN A 58 12.03 -16.36 0.83
CA ASN A 58 13.10 -16.25 1.81
C ASN A 58 12.68 -16.60 3.24
N PHE A 59 11.47 -16.23 3.62
CA PHE A 59 10.99 -16.29 5.00
C PHE A 59 9.94 -17.41 5.24
N GLY A 60 9.41 -18.00 4.16
CA GLY A 60 8.42 -19.08 4.26
C GLY A 60 7.17 -18.62 5.02
N SER A 61 6.86 -19.31 6.12
CA SER A 61 5.71 -19.01 6.99
C SER A 61 6.01 -18.06 8.15
N SER A 62 7.21 -17.48 8.22
CA SER A 62 7.60 -16.54 9.28
C SER A 62 6.76 -15.26 9.22
N GLU A 63 6.45 -14.70 10.37
CA GLU A 63 5.75 -13.42 10.49
C GLU A 63 6.74 -12.27 10.32
N VAL A 64 6.87 -11.77 9.09
CA VAL A 64 7.74 -10.63 8.78
C VAL A 64 6.89 -9.40 8.50
N PRO A 65 7.12 -8.28 9.20
CA PRO A 65 6.38 -7.05 9.00
C PRO A 65 6.78 -6.37 7.68
N ILE A 66 5.81 -5.72 7.03
CA ILE A 66 6.02 -4.98 5.77
C ILE A 66 7.11 -3.93 5.88
N GLY A 67 7.31 -3.36 7.07
CA GLY A 67 8.38 -2.39 7.30
C GLY A 67 9.78 -2.89 6.98
N GLU A 68 10.02 -4.19 7.07
CA GLU A 68 11.30 -4.83 6.71
C GLU A 68 11.43 -5.16 5.22
N ILE A 69 10.31 -5.16 4.48
CA ILE A 69 10.26 -5.57 3.07
C ILE A 69 10.06 -4.37 2.14
N MET A 70 9.32 -3.36 2.61
CA MET A 70 8.94 -2.19 1.81
C MET A 70 10.15 -1.42 1.28
N ARG A 71 9.97 -0.79 0.14
CA ARG A 71 10.90 0.25 -0.33
C ARG A 71 10.60 1.55 0.38
N SER A 72 11.56 2.09 1.08
CA SER A 72 11.48 3.34 1.83
C SER A 72 12.72 4.21 1.52
N PRO A 73 12.53 5.54 1.34
CA PRO A 73 11.27 6.24 1.25
C PRO A 73 10.52 5.96 -0.06
N ALA A 74 9.18 6.05 -0.05
CA ALA A 74 8.40 5.97 -1.28
C ALA A 74 8.61 7.20 -2.16
N VAL A 75 8.80 6.97 -3.46
CA VAL A 75 8.77 8.06 -4.45
C VAL A 75 7.32 8.47 -4.67
N CYS A 76 6.97 9.70 -4.30
CA CYS A 76 5.61 10.23 -4.40
C CYS A 76 5.56 11.40 -5.39
N VAL A 77 4.36 11.70 -5.89
CA VAL A 77 4.10 12.87 -6.76
C VAL A 77 2.92 13.68 -6.24
N GLY A 78 2.88 14.96 -6.56
CA GLY A 78 1.73 15.81 -6.25
C GLY A 78 0.57 15.58 -7.21
N GLU A 79 -0.69 15.73 -6.76
CA GLU A 79 -1.88 15.56 -7.60
C GLU A 79 -1.95 16.53 -8.80
N SER A 80 -1.25 17.65 -8.73
CA SER A 80 -1.14 18.66 -9.80
C SER A 80 -0.06 18.35 -10.84
N ALA A 81 0.81 17.36 -10.58
CA ALA A 81 1.89 16.99 -11.49
C ALA A 81 1.37 16.54 -12.86
N LEU A 82 2.20 16.67 -13.87
CA LEU A 82 1.86 16.27 -15.22
C LEU A 82 2.03 14.74 -15.39
N LEU A 83 1.17 14.16 -16.19
CA LEU A 83 1.23 12.73 -16.54
C LEU A 83 2.60 12.35 -17.15
N LYS A 84 3.18 13.25 -17.97
CA LYS A 84 4.53 13.06 -18.55
C LYS A 84 5.61 12.95 -17.48
N GLU A 85 5.50 13.75 -16.41
CA GLU A 85 6.44 13.72 -15.29
C GLU A 85 6.34 12.40 -14.50
N ALA A 86 5.12 11.96 -14.24
CA ALA A 86 4.88 10.66 -13.60
C ALA A 86 5.44 9.51 -14.45
N ALA A 87 5.14 9.49 -15.74
CA ALA A 87 5.66 8.46 -16.65
C ALA A 87 7.18 8.44 -16.68
N ARG A 88 7.83 9.61 -16.72
CA ARG A 88 9.29 9.71 -16.65
C ARG A 88 9.85 9.18 -15.35
N LEU A 89 9.22 9.48 -14.20
CA LEU A 89 9.66 8.98 -12.90
C LEU A 89 9.56 7.45 -12.81
N LEU A 90 8.47 6.86 -13.29
CA LEU A 90 8.29 5.41 -13.33
C LEU A 90 9.44 4.74 -14.10
N VAL A 91 9.76 5.25 -15.30
CA VAL A 91 10.84 4.72 -16.14
C VAL A 91 12.22 4.92 -15.51
N VAL A 92 12.56 6.17 -15.13
CA VAL A 92 13.91 6.50 -14.63
C VAL A 92 14.21 5.85 -13.28
N ARG A 93 13.20 5.66 -12.44
CA ARG A 93 13.36 5.05 -11.13
C ARG A 93 13.12 3.54 -11.13
N HIS A 94 12.74 2.95 -12.27
CA HIS A 94 12.39 1.53 -12.40
C HIS A 94 11.36 1.09 -11.36
N ILE A 95 10.30 1.87 -11.19
CA ILE A 95 9.21 1.63 -10.25
C ILE A 95 7.87 1.53 -10.98
N GLY A 96 6.99 0.64 -10.53
CA GLY A 96 5.71 0.37 -11.19
C GLY A 96 4.56 1.28 -10.75
N SER A 97 4.75 2.11 -9.71
CA SER A 97 3.68 2.96 -9.18
C SER A 97 4.21 4.15 -8.39
N LEU A 98 3.37 5.20 -8.31
CA LEU A 98 3.64 6.43 -7.57
C LEU A 98 2.42 6.76 -6.70
N PRO A 99 2.56 6.77 -5.37
CA PRO A 99 1.58 7.38 -4.48
C PRO A 99 1.41 8.87 -4.82
N VAL A 100 0.17 9.34 -4.87
CA VAL A 100 -0.18 10.72 -5.19
C VAL A 100 -0.61 11.44 -3.93
N LEU A 101 0.04 12.56 -3.67
CA LEU A 101 -0.20 13.37 -2.48
C LEU A 101 -0.88 14.70 -2.84
N ASP A 102 -1.71 15.19 -1.93
CA ASP A 102 -2.26 16.55 -2.00
C ASP A 102 -1.27 17.60 -1.49
N SER A 103 -1.72 18.86 -1.45
CA SER A 103 -0.92 19.99 -0.93
C SER A 103 -0.59 19.87 0.57
N LYS A 104 -1.35 19.06 1.33
CA LYS A 104 -1.12 18.78 2.74
C LYS A 104 -0.28 17.52 2.98
N LYS A 105 0.29 16.94 1.92
CA LYS A 105 1.05 15.68 1.94
C LYS A 105 0.22 14.45 2.33
N ALA A 106 -1.11 14.54 2.27
CA ALA A 106 -1.98 13.39 2.45
C ALA A 106 -2.08 12.54 1.18
N LEU A 107 -2.17 11.22 1.34
CA LEU A 107 -2.35 10.28 0.23
C LEU A 107 -3.76 10.43 -0.35
N VAL A 108 -3.86 10.84 -1.61
CA VAL A 108 -5.14 11.09 -2.31
C VAL A 108 -5.34 10.19 -3.53
N GLY A 109 -4.33 9.45 -3.93
CA GLY A 109 -4.40 8.56 -5.08
C GLY A 109 -3.15 7.73 -5.28
N ILE A 110 -3.20 6.90 -6.31
CA ILE A 110 -2.05 6.16 -6.84
C ILE A 110 -2.14 6.16 -8.37
N ILE A 111 -1.00 6.29 -9.04
CA ILE A 111 -0.89 6.11 -10.48
C ILE A 111 0.18 5.05 -10.77
N THR A 112 -0.09 4.18 -11.74
CA THR A 112 0.75 3.04 -12.07
C THR A 112 1.20 3.10 -13.54
N GLU A 113 2.24 2.33 -13.89
CA GLU A 113 2.64 2.13 -15.28
C GLU A 113 1.48 1.57 -16.13
N THR A 114 0.66 0.68 -15.57
CA THR A 114 -0.54 0.16 -16.24
C THR A 114 -1.54 1.27 -16.58
N ASP A 115 -1.69 2.27 -15.71
CA ASP A 115 -2.55 3.42 -16.01
C ASP A 115 -1.98 4.24 -17.18
N ILE A 116 -0.67 4.42 -17.22
CA ILE A 116 0.01 5.10 -18.35
C ILE A 116 -0.24 4.35 -19.66
N PHE A 117 -0.10 3.02 -19.66
CA PHE A 117 -0.40 2.21 -20.85
C PHE A 117 -1.86 2.26 -21.25
N LYS A 118 -2.79 2.20 -20.30
CA LYS A 118 -4.24 2.34 -20.58
C LYS A 118 -4.59 3.71 -21.17
N ILE A 119 -3.91 4.78 -20.72
CA ILE A 119 -4.10 6.11 -21.29
C ILE A 119 -3.58 6.15 -22.73
N ALA A 120 -2.38 5.62 -22.98
CA ALA A 120 -1.78 5.56 -24.30
C ALA A 120 -2.64 4.73 -25.29
N ALA A 121 -3.25 3.65 -24.80
CA ALA A 121 -4.16 2.80 -25.57
C ALA A 121 -5.59 3.37 -25.70
N GLY A 122 -5.88 4.56 -25.16
CA GLY A 122 -7.23 5.14 -25.18
C GLY A 122 -8.26 4.43 -24.27
N MET A 123 -7.81 3.50 -23.44
CA MET A 123 -8.67 2.71 -22.54
C MET A 123 -9.05 3.45 -21.25
N LEU A 124 -8.25 4.45 -20.85
CA LEU A 124 -8.50 5.27 -19.66
C LEU A 124 -8.69 6.73 -20.07
N ARG A 125 -9.88 7.27 -19.82
CA ARG A 125 -10.22 8.65 -20.14
C ARG A 125 -10.07 9.56 -18.93
N ALA A 126 -9.78 10.84 -19.19
CA ALA A 126 -9.70 11.85 -18.14
C ALA A 126 -11.02 11.96 -17.37
N ARG A 127 -10.95 11.91 -16.06
CA ARG A 127 -12.10 12.16 -15.17
C ARG A 127 -12.18 13.64 -14.85
N PRO A 128 -13.37 14.24 -14.80
CA PRO A 128 -13.51 15.63 -14.34
C PRO A 128 -12.95 15.73 -12.91
N VAL A 129 -12.14 16.74 -12.67
CA VAL A 129 -11.58 17.02 -11.35
C VAL A 129 -12.68 17.64 -10.49
N VAL A 130 -13.46 16.79 -9.83
CA VAL A 130 -14.40 17.26 -8.80
C VAL A 130 -13.57 17.58 -7.58
N ARG A 131 -13.44 18.88 -7.26
CA ARG A 131 -12.89 19.32 -5.97
C ARG A 131 -13.86 18.89 -4.85
N LYS A 132 -13.74 17.66 -4.37
CA LYS A 132 -14.35 17.26 -3.11
C LYS A 132 -13.27 17.20 -2.05
N SER A 133 -13.54 17.93 -0.96
CA SER A 133 -12.75 17.98 0.28
C SER A 133 -12.23 16.61 0.70
N ALA A 134 -11.00 16.61 1.18
CA ALA A 134 -10.27 15.48 1.74
C ALA A 134 -11.12 14.63 2.71
N ALA A 135 -10.77 13.38 2.77
CA ALA A 135 -11.18 12.40 3.77
C ALA A 135 -12.38 11.52 3.44
N LYS A 136 -12.20 10.55 2.50
CA LYS A 136 -12.94 9.27 2.65
C LYS A 136 -12.52 8.16 1.68
N THR A 137 -11.26 8.04 1.29
CA THR A 137 -10.95 7.03 0.28
C THR A 137 -9.70 6.18 0.54
N VAL A 138 -9.07 6.33 1.70
CA VAL A 138 -8.00 5.42 2.14
C VAL A 138 -8.63 4.30 2.96
N ARG A 139 -8.82 3.14 2.36
CA ARG A 139 -9.32 1.95 3.08
C ARG A 139 -8.13 1.25 3.74
N ARG A 140 -8.01 1.46 5.04
CA ARG A 140 -7.05 0.75 5.89
C ARG A 140 -7.49 -0.69 6.10
N ALA A 141 -6.60 -1.67 5.97
CA ALA A 141 -6.88 -3.04 6.35
C ALA A 141 -7.21 -3.12 7.85
N PRO A 142 -8.26 -3.86 8.27
CA PRO A 142 -8.63 -3.93 9.68
C PRO A 142 -7.50 -4.59 10.50
N LYS A 143 -7.09 -3.95 11.61
CA LYS A 143 -6.22 -4.59 12.62
C LYS A 143 -6.99 -5.75 13.23
N LYS A 144 -6.54 -6.99 13.07
CA LYS A 144 -7.02 -8.12 13.90
C LYS A 144 -6.60 -7.82 15.35
N ALA A 145 -7.56 -7.71 16.24
CA ALA A 145 -7.30 -7.65 17.67
C ALA A 145 -6.56 -8.93 18.08
N ALA A 146 -5.38 -8.75 18.68
CA ALA A 146 -4.64 -9.86 19.29
C ALA A 146 -5.53 -10.45 20.39
N LYS A 147 -6.01 -11.70 20.20
CA LYS A 147 -6.69 -12.46 21.22
C LYS A 147 -5.66 -12.75 22.32
N ARG A 148 -5.78 -12.04 23.44
CA ARG A 148 -5.03 -12.33 24.66
C ARG A 148 -5.28 -13.78 25.04
N ALA A 149 -4.26 -14.63 24.92
CA ALA A 149 -4.26 -15.97 25.52
C ALA A 149 -4.33 -15.80 27.03
N LYS A 150 -5.35 -16.37 27.67
CA LYS A 150 -5.43 -16.51 29.12
C LYS A 150 -4.30 -17.44 29.56
N PRO A 151 -3.53 -17.13 30.62
CA PRO A 151 -2.57 -18.07 31.17
C PRO A 151 -3.32 -19.23 31.82
N ALA A 152 -2.94 -20.46 31.44
CA ALA A 152 -3.43 -21.68 32.06
C ALA A 152 -3.01 -21.73 33.53
N ALA A 153 -3.98 -21.89 34.41
CA ALA A 153 -3.76 -22.06 35.83
C ALA A 153 -2.99 -23.39 36.09
N ARG A 154 -1.78 -23.29 36.65
CA ARG A 154 -1.01 -24.41 37.17
C ARG A 154 -1.75 -25.01 38.37
N LYS A 155 -2.32 -26.22 38.20
CA LYS A 155 -2.77 -27.04 39.33
C LYS A 155 -1.54 -27.48 40.13
N ALA A 156 -1.45 -27.05 41.38
CA ALA A 156 -0.52 -27.57 42.35
C ALA A 156 -0.93 -29.00 42.73
N VAL A 157 -0.07 -29.95 42.45
CA VAL A 157 -0.16 -31.32 43.01
C VAL A 157 0.41 -31.27 44.41
N ARG A 158 -0.46 -31.40 45.41
CA ARG A 158 -0.06 -31.71 46.79
C ARG A 158 0.28 -33.20 46.85
N SER A 159 1.51 -33.58 47.12
CA SER A 159 1.86 -34.90 47.56
C SER A 159 1.62 -34.97 49.08
N ARG A 160 0.84 -35.98 49.50
CA ARG A 160 0.77 -36.46 50.88
C ARG A 160 1.59 -37.72 51.01
N SER A 161 2.35 -37.73 52.08
CA SER A 161 2.95 -38.87 52.83
C SER A 161 4.17 -39.49 52.26
#